data_4b0a69142984c22d018e6827faf20fe5
#
_entry.id   4b0a69142984c22d018e6827faf20fe5
#
_cell.length_a   1.000
_cell.length_b   1.000
_cell.length_c   1.000
_cell.angle_alpha   90.00
_cell.angle_beta   90.00
_cell.angle_gamma   90.00
#
_symmetry.space_group_name_H-M   'P 1'
#
loop_
_entity.id
_entity.type
_entity.pdbx_description
1 polymer ?
#
loop_
_entity_poly.entity_id
_entity_poly.type
_entity_poly.pdbx_seq_one_letter_code
_entity_poly.pdbx_strand_id
1 'polypeptide(L)'
;MGDDIVAVCEEMQPRVDFTIVPIECAGFRGSQYDGIDLALNAMLRVLAGNGRSKIPDSVCLVAPHANANPTWVADLEWVENALARLGVQVLATLTHATALSEFARASAAEGVLQLSHDAGYGAVEYLGDTFGVEPLCRDLPLPIGMTNTRRWLTALGERFDAERSAEELIAEGERTVIETCRRRWPVARFFYRTPAAVVADATVGIPLVRFATEEMELTPALVALRSARPEAQRLLEQELNDLGLAPQVAYGTDVFATRRNLEAVRPRVVFGSTIERHASEGLDVPYIFEVVRPIRQFRLLNREYFGYRGILNLLECIQNEWSDRWRSTHRRYAARW
;
A
#
# COMPACT_ATOMS: atom_id res chain seq x y z
N MET A 1 -2.72 17.18 -30.42
CA MET A 1 -2.86 18.57 -30.00
C MET A 1 -3.62 18.51 -28.69
N GLY A 2 -3.06 19.03 -27.61
CA GLY A 2 -3.74 19.17 -26.34
C GLY A 2 -4.22 20.61 -26.23
N ASP A 3 -5.39 20.83 -25.65
CA ASP A 3 -5.87 22.16 -25.34
C ASP A 3 -4.95 22.79 -24.28
N ASP A 4 -4.74 24.09 -24.37
CA ASP A 4 -4.04 24.84 -23.33
C ASP A 4 -4.96 25.06 -22.13
N ILE A 5 -4.93 24.07 -21.21
CA ILE A 5 -5.82 24.05 -20.04
C ILE A 5 -5.57 25.26 -19.14
N VAL A 6 -4.34 25.74 -19.04
CA VAL A 6 -4.00 26.91 -18.22
C VAL A 6 -4.65 28.15 -18.79
N ALA A 7 -4.49 28.41 -20.10
CA ALA A 7 -5.13 29.55 -20.77
C ALA A 7 -6.66 29.50 -20.66
N VAL A 8 -7.27 28.33 -20.82
CA VAL A 8 -8.72 28.16 -20.62
C VAL A 8 -9.16 28.49 -19.19
N CYS A 9 -8.42 28.02 -18.19
CA CYS A 9 -8.71 28.34 -16.78
C CYS A 9 -8.57 29.81 -16.49
N GLU A 10 -7.53 30.47 -17.01
CA GLU A 10 -7.31 31.92 -16.86
C GLU A 10 -8.45 32.73 -17.51
N GLU A 11 -8.94 32.34 -18.69
CA GLU A 11 -10.06 33.01 -19.36
C GLU A 11 -11.38 32.81 -18.61
N MET A 12 -11.58 31.63 -17.99
CA MET A 12 -12.83 31.30 -17.28
C MET A 12 -12.87 31.85 -15.86
N GLN A 13 -11.73 31.99 -15.18
CA GLN A 13 -11.67 32.43 -13.78
C GLN A 13 -12.44 33.73 -13.50
N PRO A 14 -12.40 34.78 -14.36
CA PRO A 14 -13.16 36.00 -14.10
C PRO A 14 -14.68 35.84 -14.22
N ARG A 15 -15.16 34.72 -14.77
CA ARG A 15 -16.59 34.46 -15.03
C ARG A 15 -17.28 33.69 -13.90
N VAL A 16 -16.50 33.21 -12.91
CA VAL A 16 -17.00 32.41 -11.80
C VAL A 16 -16.48 32.95 -10.47
N ASP A 17 -17.20 32.68 -9.40
CA ASP A 17 -16.88 33.11 -8.04
C ASP A 17 -16.11 32.06 -7.20
N PHE A 18 -15.78 30.93 -7.81
CA PHE A 18 -14.97 29.87 -7.21
C PHE A 18 -13.62 29.73 -7.91
N THR A 19 -12.65 29.17 -7.22
CA THR A 19 -11.31 28.93 -7.77
C THR A 19 -11.29 27.75 -8.74
N ILE A 20 -10.78 27.97 -9.95
CA ILE A 20 -10.51 26.93 -10.93
C ILE A 20 -9.06 26.46 -10.76
N VAL A 21 -8.86 25.16 -10.57
CA VAL A 21 -7.52 24.54 -10.46
C VAL A 21 -7.19 23.84 -11.75
N PRO A 22 -6.23 24.34 -12.56
CA PRO A 22 -5.78 23.64 -13.77
C PRO A 22 -5.00 22.38 -13.41
N ILE A 23 -5.35 21.25 -14.00
CA ILE A 23 -4.61 19.99 -13.85
C ILE A 23 -4.25 19.46 -15.23
N GLU A 24 -3.00 19.61 -15.62
CA GLU A 24 -2.48 19.11 -16.89
C GLU A 24 -2.23 17.59 -16.83
N CYS A 25 -3.29 16.81 -16.90
CA CYS A 25 -3.24 15.36 -16.88
C CYS A 25 -3.58 14.80 -18.26
N ALA A 26 -2.64 14.87 -19.20
CA ALA A 26 -2.83 14.33 -20.54
C ALA A 26 -2.81 12.79 -20.51
N GLY A 27 -3.85 12.16 -21.07
CA GLY A 27 -3.91 10.71 -21.23
C GLY A 27 -2.68 10.18 -21.97
N PHE A 28 -2.28 8.94 -21.66
CA PHE A 28 -1.13 8.23 -22.25
C PHE A 28 0.27 8.79 -21.92
N ARG A 29 0.39 9.78 -21.03
CA ARG A 29 1.70 10.32 -20.57
C ARG A 29 2.21 9.77 -19.25
N GLY A 30 1.44 8.89 -18.61
CA GLY A 30 1.82 8.32 -17.31
C GLY A 30 0.82 7.28 -16.84
N SER A 31 1.00 6.84 -15.61
CA SER A 31 0.09 5.94 -14.90
C SER A 31 -1.05 6.73 -14.21
N GLN A 32 -2.05 6.01 -13.71
CA GLN A 32 -3.08 6.62 -12.84
C GLN A 32 -2.47 7.31 -11.59
N TYR A 33 -1.34 6.83 -11.09
CA TYR A 33 -0.66 7.38 -9.93
C TYR A 33 -0.01 8.73 -10.24
N ASP A 34 0.52 8.90 -11.45
CA ASP A 34 1.03 10.19 -11.91
C ASP A 34 -0.10 11.23 -11.98
N GLY A 35 -1.30 10.81 -12.43
CA GLY A 35 -2.48 11.68 -12.42
C GLY A 35 -2.92 12.07 -11.01
N ILE A 36 -2.87 11.14 -10.05
CA ILE A 36 -3.17 11.43 -8.63
C ILE A 36 -2.17 12.44 -8.07
N ASP A 37 -0.87 12.25 -8.32
CA ASP A 37 0.17 13.19 -7.88
C ASP A 37 -0.01 14.59 -8.44
N LEU A 38 -0.27 14.69 -9.74
CA LEU A 38 -0.53 15.98 -10.39
C LEU A 38 -1.74 16.68 -9.78
N ALA A 39 -2.84 15.95 -9.56
CA ALA A 39 -4.05 16.51 -8.98
C ALA A 39 -3.85 16.96 -7.54
N LEU A 40 -3.25 16.12 -6.68
CA LEU A 40 -2.97 16.46 -5.29
C LEU A 40 -2.07 17.68 -5.17
N ASN A 41 -1.00 17.74 -5.97
CA ASN A 41 -0.06 18.84 -5.96
C ASN A 41 -0.71 20.15 -6.44
N ALA A 42 -1.50 20.11 -7.53
CA ALA A 42 -2.22 21.28 -8.03
C ALA A 42 -3.23 21.80 -6.99
N MET A 43 -4.00 20.91 -6.36
CA MET A 43 -4.96 21.29 -5.32
C MET A 43 -4.27 21.89 -4.09
N LEU A 44 -3.19 21.27 -3.60
CA LEU A 44 -2.43 21.79 -2.46
C LEU A 44 -1.86 23.17 -2.73
N ARG A 45 -1.26 23.41 -3.89
CA ARG A 45 -0.70 24.74 -4.26
C ARG A 45 -1.74 25.86 -4.22
N VAL A 46 -3.00 25.55 -4.51
CA VAL A 46 -4.09 26.53 -4.53
C VAL A 46 -4.79 26.61 -3.18
N LEU A 47 -5.04 25.49 -2.52
CA LEU A 47 -5.94 25.40 -1.37
C LEU A 47 -5.24 25.42 -0.01
N ALA A 48 -3.94 25.09 0.07
CA ALA A 48 -3.20 25.09 1.34
C ALA A 48 -3.01 26.51 1.92
N GLY A 49 -3.18 27.54 1.12
CA GLY A 49 -3.10 28.95 1.56
C GLY A 49 -1.66 29.35 1.94
N ASN A 50 -1.54 30.37 2.80
CA ASN A 50 -0.26 30.96 3.20
C ASN A 50 0.40 30.27 4.41
N GLY A 51 -0.03 29.07 4.74
CA GLY A 51 0.44 28.35 5.93
C GLY A 51 -0.27 28.80 7.22
N ARG A 52 -0.24 27.94 8.20
CA ARG A 52 -0.81 28.15 9.53
C ARG A 52 0.22 27.83 10.60
N SER A 53 0.02 28.32 11.81
CA SER A 53 0.83 27.87 12.95
C SER A 53 0.72 26.38 13.13
N LYS A 54 1.84 25.74 13.42
CA LYS A 54 1.90 24.30 13.64
C LYS A 54 1.04 23.90 14.84
N ILE A 55 0.33 22.80 14.68
CA ILE A 55 -0.43 22.15 15.75
C ILE A 55 0.43 20.97 16.24
N PRO A 56 0.86 20.95 17.49
CA PRO A 56 1.65 19.86 18.06
C PRO A 56 0.89 18.52 17.97
N ASP A 57 1.64 17.42 17.95
CA ASP A 57 1.13 16.06 17.93
C ASP A 57 0.07 15.83 16.85
N SER A 58 0.34 16.35 15.65
CA SER A 58 -0.60 16.26 14.55
C SER A 58 0.04 15.85 13.24
N VAL A 59 -0.75 15.17 12.42
CA VAL A 59 -0.34 14.71 11.10
C VAL A 59 -1.37 15.01 10.03
N CYS A 60 -0.89 15.09 8.78
CA CYS A 60 -1.69 15.00 7.58
C CYS A 60 -1.45 13.64 6.92
N LEU A 61 -2.51 12.97 6.49
CA LEU A 61 -2.43 11.71 5.72
C LEU A 61 -2.55 12.02 4.23
N VAL A 62 -1.71 11.40 3.40
CA VAL A 62 -1.66 11.65 1.94
C VAL A 62 -1.79 10.34 1.18
N ALA A 63 -2.60 10.34 0.12
CA ALA A 63 -2.81 9.26 -0.82
C ALA A 63 -3.18 7.90 -0.17
N PRO A 64 -4.20 7.84 0.71
CA PRO A 64 -4.58 6.61 1.39
C PRO A 64 -5.18 5.56 0.45
N HIS A 65 -5.61 5.97 -0.74
CA HIS A 65 -6.24 5.10 -1.71
C HIS A 65 -5.26 4.69 -2.80
N ALA A 66 -5.29 3.43 -3.12
CA ALA A 66 -4.84 2.95 -4.42
C ALA A 66 -6.06 2.29 -5.07
N ASN A 67 -6.46 2.70 -6.27
CA ASN A 67 -7.64 2.20 -6.97
C ASN A 67 -7.72 0.67 -7.08
N ALA A 68 -6.68 0.01 -6.67
CA ALA A 68 -6.50 -1.41 -6.78
C ALA A 68 -6.44 -2.14 -5.46
N ASN A 69 -6.27 -1.46 -4.35
CA ASN A 69 -6.26 -2.09 -3.04
C ASN A 69 -7.67 -2.14 -2.46
N PRO A 70 -8.29 -3.32 -2.31
CA PRO A 70 -9.65 -3.44 -1.80
C PRO A 70 -9.77 -3.16 -0.30
N THR A 71 -8.64 -2.95 0.39
CA THR A 71 -8.57 -2.81 1.84
C THR A 71 -8.29 -1.38 2.30
N TRP A 72 -8.05 -0.44 1.37
CA TRP A 72 -7.55 0.89 1.70
C TRP A 72 -8.39 1.66 2.73
N VAL A 73 -9.70 1.46 2.76
CA VAL A 73 -10.58 2.12 3.76
C VAL A 73 -10.29 1.55 5.15
N ALA A 74 -10.20 0.23 5.28
CA ALA A 74 -9.87 -0.41 6.55
C ALA A 74 -8.43 -0.14 6.98
N ASP A 75 -7.51 -0.05 6.01
CA ASP A 75 -6.13 0.31 6.26
C ASP A 75 -6.02 1.74 6.80
N LEU A 76 -6.79 2.68 6.23
CA LEU A 76 -6.88 4.06 6.72
C LEU A 76 -7.47 4.12 8.13
N GLU A 77 -8.58 3.42 8.40
CA GLU A 77 -9.18 3.31 9.73
C GLU A 77 -8.18 2.75 10.76
N TRP A 78 -7.37 1.76 10.35
CA TRP A 78 -6.32 1.23 11.22
C TRP A 78 -5.26 2.30 11.53
N VAL A 79 -4.80 3.07 10.54
CA VAL A 79 -3.83 4.17 10.72
C VAL A 79 -4.38 5.23 11.68
N GLU A 80 -5.61 5.69 11.45
CA GLU A 80 -6.27 6.69 12.30
C GLU A 80 -6.41 6.22 13.75
N ASN A 81 -6.79 4.95 13.96
CA ASN A 81 -6.87 4.33 15.28
C ASN A 81 -5.50 4.21 15.95
N ALA A 82 -4.46 3.81 15.22
CA ALA A 82 -3.11 3.71 15.75
C ALA A 82 -2.58 5.08 16.18
N LEU A 83 -2.74 6.10 15.34
CA LEU A 83 -2.36 7.48 15.66
C LEU A 83 -3.12 8.01 16.88
N ALA A 84 -4.43 7.78 16.98
CA ALA A 84 -5.22 8.19 18.13
C ALA A 84 -4.73 7.53 19.44
N ARG A 85 -4.31 6.26 19.40
CA ARG A 85 -3.73 5.57 20.55
C ARG A 85 -2.33 6.08 20.93
N LEU A 86 -1.60 6.66 19.97
CA LEU A 86 -0.34 7.37 20.22
C LEU A 86 -0.56 8.84 20.66
N GLY A 87 -1.80 9.30 20.76
CA GLY A 87 -2.12 10.69 21.10
C GLY A 87 -1.98 11.68 19.95
N VAL A 88 -1.83 11.19 18.72
CA VAL A 88 -1.59 12.00 17.51
C VAL A 88 -2.92 12.32 16.80
N GLN A 89 -3.14 13.60 16.51
CA GLN A 89 -4.34 14.07 15.81
C GLN A 89 -4.15 14.07 14.30
N VAL A 90 -5.10 13.50 13.55
CA VAL A 90 -5.18 13.65 12.09
C VAL A 90 -5.91 14.96 11.76
N LEU A 91 -5.24 15.89 11.10
CA LEU A 91 -5.81 17.20 10.72
C LEU A 91 -6.51 17.15 9.36
N ALA A 92 -6.01 16.35 8.44
CA ALA A 92 -6.53 16.19 7.09
C ALA A 92 -6.13 14.85 6.51
N THR A 93 -7.01 14.27 5.69
CA THR A 93 -6.71 13.06 4.91
C THR A 93 -6.90 13.37 3.42
N LEU A 94 -5.81 13.52 2.68
CA LEU A 94 -5.79 13.94 1.28
C LEU A 94 -5.65 12.70 0.36
N THR A 95 -6.71 12.16 -0.26
CA THR A 95 -8.10 12.63 -0.30
C THR A 95 -9.05 11.49 0.07
N HIS A 96 -9.66 11.56 1.21
CA HIS A 96 -10.78 10.68 1.54
C HIS A 96 -11.79 11.47 2.39
N ALA A 97 -13.00 11.60 1.90
CA ALA A 97 -14.07 12.40 2.53
C ALA A 97 -13.63 13.83 2.93
N THR A 98 -12.69 14.39 2.18
CA THR A 98 -11.96 15.62 2.50
C THR A 98 -12.74 16.86 2.05
N ALA A 99 -13.06 17.74 2.98
CA ALA A 99 -13.57 19.06 2.62
C ALA A 99 -12.43 19.94 2.06
N LEU A 100 -12.74 20.85 1.13
CA LEU A 100 -11.73 21.75 0.56
C LEU A 100 -11.00 22.58 1.63
N SER A 101 -11.68 22.93 2.72
CA SER A 101 -11.08 23.63 3.86
C SER A 101 -10.00 22.83 4.59
N GLU A 102 -9.99 21.52 4.47
CA GLU A 102 -8.99 20.65 5.13
C GLU A 102 -7.64 20.72 4.43
N PHE A 103 -7.60 21.02 3.12
CA PHE A 103 -6.32 21.29 2.44
C PHE A 103 -5.54 22.43 3.12
N ALA A 104 -6.23 23.45 3.59
CA ALA A 104 -5.60 24.53 4.35
C ALA A 104 -5.12 24.08 5.74
N ARG A 105 -5.75 23.06 6.33
CA ARG A 105 -5.31 22.48 7.62
C ARG A 105 -4.07 21.61 7.48
N ALA A 106 -3.84 21.01 6.32
CA ALA A 106 -2.67 20.18 6.06
C ALA A 106 -1.35 20.94 6.30
N SER A 107 -1.31 22.25 6.01
CA SER A 107 -0.14 23.10 6.25
C SER A 107 0.16 23.33 7.75
N ALA A 108 -0.84 23.12 8.62
CA ALA A 108 -0.69 23.27 10.06
C ALA A 108 -0.21 21.97 10.74
N ALA A 109 -0.19 20.84 10.05
CA ALA A 109 0.28 19.58 10.60
C ALA A 109 1.78 19.65 10.92
N GLU A 110 2.19 18.98 11.98
CA GLU A 110 3.59 18.82 12.34
C GLU A 110 4.28 17.81 11.41
N GLY A 111 3.59 16.71 11.11
CA GLY A 111 4.07 15.67 10.22
C GLY A 111 3.13 15.31 9.09
N VAL A 112 3.64 14.63 8.07
CA VAL A 112 2.87 14.04 6.99
C VAL A 112 3.21 12.57 6.81
N LEU A 113 2.18 11.73 6.76
CA LEU A 113 2.28 10.29 6.46
C LEU A 113 1.76 10.03 5.06
N GLN A 114 2.63 9.53 4.20
CA GLN A 114 2.29 9.05 2.87
C GLN A 114 1.84 7.58 2.97
N LEU A 115 0.58 7.31 2.59
CA LEU A 115 0.00 5.97 2.68
C LEU A 115 0.01 5.22 1.34
N SER A 116 0.92 5.62 0.44
CA SER A 116 1.16 4.95 -0.85
C SER A 116 2.62 5.09 -1.26
N HIS A 117 3.21 3.99 -1.76
CA HIS A 117 4.52 4.03 -2.43
C HIS A 117 4.39 4.21 -3.95
N ASP A 118 3.18 4.45 -4.45
CA ASP A 118 2.90 4.69 -5.86
C ASP A 118 2.54 6.14 -6.15
N ALA A 119 1.99 6.88 -5.16
CA ALA A 119 1.50 8.25 -5.30
C ALA A 119 1.69 9.08 -4.03
N GLY A 120 1.55 10.40 -4.13
CA GLY A 120 1.60 11.33 -2.99
C GLY A 120 2.94 12.04 -2.80
N TYR A 121 3.97 11.66 -3.54
CA TYR A 121 5.34 12.20 -3.38
C TYR A 121 5.39 13.72 -3.56
N GLY A 122 4.82 14.25 -4.65
CA GLY A 122 4.82 15.69 -4.90
C GLY A 122 4.04 16.48 -3.84
N ALA A 123 3.00 15.90 -3.28
CA ALA A 123 2.23 16.53 -2.20
C ALA A 123 3.04 16.58 -0.89
N VAL A 124 3.72 15.49 -0.55
CA VAL A 124 4.58 15.40 0.64
C VAL A 124 5.75 16.37 0.54
N GLU A 125 6.42 16.42 -0.61
CA GLU A 125 7.52 17.37 -0.87
C GLU A 125 7.05 18.82 -0.78
N TYR A 126 5.90 19.14 -1.40
CA TYR A 126 5.36 20.49 -1.33
C TYR A 126 5.02 20.92 0.10
N LEU A 127 4.41 20.03 0.90
CA LEU A 127 4.11 20.29 2.31
C LEU A 127 5.39 20.48 3.14
N GLY A 128 6.42 19.67 2.87
CA GLY A 128 7.72 19.78 3.53
C GLY A 128 8.44 21.08 3.18
N ASP A 129 8.66 21.33 1.90
CA ASP A 129 9.46 22.44 1.42
C ASP A 129 8.80 23.81 1.67
N THR A 130 7.46 23.86 1.53
CA THR A 130 6.73 25.14 1.63
C THR A 130 6.32 25.47 3.05
N PHE A 131 5.92 24.48 3.83
CA PHE A 131 5.33 24.69 5.15
C PHE A 131 6.10 24.03 6.29
N GLY A 132 7.20 23.33 6.01
CA GLY A 132 7.98 22.63 7.04
C GLY A 132 7.19 21.50 7.73
N VAL A 133 6.30 20.81 7.00
CA VAL A 133 5.62 19.60 7.49
C VAL A 133 6.58 18.42 7.32
N GLU A 134 6.94 17.76 8.41
CA GLU A 134 7.94 16.71 8.39
C GLU A 134 7.43 15.41 7.73
N PRO A 135 8.09 14.87 6.69
CA PRO A 135 7.75 13.56 6.15
C PRO A 135 8.09 12.45 7.15
N LEU A 136 7.08 11.68 7.57
CA LEU A 136 7.22 10.61 8.56
C LEU A 136 7.22 9.24 7.87
N CYS A 137 7.99 8.29 8.39
CA CYS A 137 8.07 6.90 7.91
C CYS A 137 8.39 6.76 6.40
N ARG A 138 9.02 7.77 5.79
CA ARG A 138 9.27 7.82 4.34
C ARG A 138 10.10 6.65 3.82
N ASP A 139 11.07 6.21 4.63
CA ASP A 139 12.01 5.14 4.28
C ASP A 139 11.60 3.78 4.87
N LEU A 140 10.35 3.65 5.27
CA LEU A 140 9.77 2.41 5.79
C LEU A 140 8.68 1.90 4.85
N PRO A 141 8.61 0.57 4.60
CA PRO A 141 7.45 -0.03 3.98
C PRO A 141 6.20 0.23 4.80
N LEU A 142 5.04 0.26 4.14
CA LEU A 142 3.77 0.35 4.84
C LEU A 142 3.56 -0.84 5.80
N PRO A 143 2.76 -0.67 6.87
CA PRO A 143 2.68 -1.61 7.99
C PRO A 143 1.92 -2.91 7.64
N ILE A 144 2.39 -3.66 6.64
CA ILE A 144 1.91 -5.01 6.29
C ILE A 144 2.96 -6.02 6.77
N GLY A 145 2.54 -6.99 7.58
CA GLY A 145 3.43 -7.96 8.23
C GLY A 145 3.90 -7.52 9.60
N MET A 146 4.45 -8.46 10.39
CA MET A 146 4.85 -8.24 11.80
C MET A 146 5.94 -7.17 11.90
N THR A 147 7.04 -7.38 11.20
CA THR A 147 8.21 -6.51 11.28
C THR A 147 7.93 -5.11 10.76
N ASN A 148 7.25 -4.97 9.63
CA ASN A 148 6.90 -3.66 9.09
C ASN A 148 5.95 -2.89 10.01
N THR A 149 4.97 -3.56 10.59
CA THR A 149 4.05 -2.93 11.57
C THR A 149 4.80 -2.47 12.82
N ARG A 150 5.71 -3.29 13.35
CA ARG A 150 6.55 -2.92 14.48
C ARG A 150 7.41 -1.69 14.15
N ARG A 151 8.18 -1.73 13.05
CA ARG A 151 9.05 -0.61 12.61
C ARG A 151 8.27 0.70 12.50
N TRP A 152 7.08 0.62 11.89
CA TRP A 152 6.22 1.78 11.68
C TRP A 152 5.69 2.37 12.99
N LEU A 153 5.20 1.53 13.91
CA LEU A 153 4.72 1.98 15.22
C LEU A 153 5.85 2.50 16.10
N THR A 154 7.03 1.87 16.07
CA THR A 154 8.21 2.34 16.81
C THR A 154 8.64 3.73 16.32
N ALA A 155 8.76 3.93 15.01
CA ALA A 155 9.16 5.22 14.45
C ALA A 155 8.17 6.35 14.81
N LEU A 156 6.87 6.07 14.83
CA LEU A 156 5.86 7.04 15.26
C LEU A 156 5.90 7.26 16.78
N GLY A 157 6.11 6.21 17.58
CA GLY A 157 6.27 6.33 19.03
C GLY A 157 7.44 7.23 19.39
N GLU A 158 8.61 7.01 18.79
CA GLU A 158 9.81 7.84 18.98
C GLU A 158 9.60 9.29 18.54
N ARG A 159 8.87 9.49 17.43
CA ARG A 159 8.65 10.84 16.87
C ARG A 159 7.70 11.69 17.72
N PHE A 160 6.76 11.08 18.42
CA PHE A 160 5.72 11.77 19.19
C PHE A 160 5.84 11.56 20.71
N ASP A 161 7.02 11.17 21.19
CA ASP A 161 7.26 10.89 22.62
C ASP A 161 6.22 9.91 23.22
N ALA A 162 5.79 8.92 22.43
CA ALA A 162 4.73 7.95 22.72
C ALA A 162 5.21 6.49 22.70
N GLU A 163 6.50 6.25 23.00
CA GLU A 163 7.16 4.95 22.92
C GLU A 163 6.43 3.88 23.73
N ARG A 164 5.99 4.23 24.93
CA ARG A 164 5.25 3.31 25.79
C ARG A 164 3.94 2.84 25.14
N SER A 165 3.18 3.76 24.56
CA SER A 165 1.94 3.45 23.86
C SER A 165 2.20 2.60 22.62
N ALA A 166 3.28 2.87 21.89
CA ALA A 166 3.72 2.08 20.75
C ALA A 166 4.11 0.65 21.17
N GLU A 167 4.88 0.48 22.24
CA GLU A 167 5.25 -0.83 22.79
C GLU A 167 4.03 -1.64 23.23
N GLU A 168 3.05 -1.00 23.89
CA GLU A 168 1.80 -1.63 24.31
C GLU A 168 1.00 -2.12 23.09
N LEU A 169 0.88 -1.29 22.01
CA LEU A 169 0.26 -1.66 20.74
C LEU A 169 0.94 -2.85 20.06
N ILE A 170 2.27 -2.82 20.02
CA ILE A 170 3.09 -3.88 19.44
C ILE A 170 2.88 -5.19 20.21
N ALA A 171 3.04 -5.16 21.53
CA ALA A 171 2.93 -6.35 22.38
C ALA A 171 1.52 -6.97 22.34
N GLU A 172 0.46 -6.15 22.33
CA GLU A 172 -0.92 -6.59 22.19
C GLU A 172 -1.16 -7.28 20.83
N GLY A 173 -0.70 -6.63 19.76
CA GLY A 173 -0.88 -7.11 18.40
C GLY A 173 -0.14 -8.41 18.13
N GLU A 174 1.15 -8.49 18.47
CA GLU A 174 1.97 -9.69 18.31
C GLU A 174 1.42 -10.88 19.08
N ARG A 175 1.01 -10.65 20.33
CA ARG A 175 0.36 -11.69 21.14
C ARG A 175 -0.90 -12.20 20.43
N THR A 176 -1.73 -11.32 19.90
CA THR A 176 -2.96 -11.71 19.19
C THR A 176 -2.67 -12.58 17.97
N VAL A 177 -1.67 -12.22 17.15
CA VAL A 177 -1.26 -13.02 15.99
C VAL A 177 -0.73 -14.38 16.43
N ILE A 178 0.22 -14.40 17.37
CA ILE A 178 0.86 -15.62 17.84
C ILE A 178 -0.17 -16.59 18.44
N GLU A 179 -1.05 -16.11 19.30
CA GLU A 179 -2.09 -16.96 19.93
C GLU A 179 -3.10 -17.49 18.93
N THR A 180 -3.51 -16.67 17.95
CA THR A 180 -4.44 -17.09 16.90
C THR A 180 -3.79 -18.13 15.99
N CYS A 181 -2.55 -17.91 15.58
CA CYS A 181 -1.80 -18.85 14.74
C CYS A 181 -1.54 -20.18 15.47
N ARG A 182 -1.15 -20.15 16.74
CA ARG A 182 -0.95 -21.39 17.53
C ARG A 182 -2.19 -22.27 17.59
N ARG A 183 -3.37 -21.67 17.63
CA ARG A 183 -4.64 -22.40 17.75
C ARG A 183 -5.18 -22.91 16.42
N ARG A 184 -4.87 -22.24 15.31
CA ARG A 184 -5.59 -22.42 14.05
C ARG A 184 -4.70 -22.70 12.83
N TRP A 185 -3.37 -22.65 12.97
CA TRP A 185 -2.48 -22.62 11.82
C TRP A 185 -1.71 -23.94 11.57
N PRO A 186 -2.21 -24.82 10.68
CA PRO A 186 -1.44 -25.99 10.25
C PRO A 186 -0.66 -25.81 8.95
N VAL A 187 -0.82 -24.67 8.22
CA VAL A 187 -0.50 -24.59 6.78
C VAL A 187 0.90 -24.05 6.47
N ALA A 188 1.54 -23.29 7.36
CA ALA A 188 2.86 -22.71 7.11
C ALA A 188 3.93 -23.74 6.66
N ARG A 189 3.80 -24.99 7.09
CA ARG A 189 4.74 -26.07 6.74
C ARG A 189 4.74 -26.46 5.25
N PHE A 190 3.69 -26.11 4.48
CA PHE A 190 3.59 -26.49 3.07
C PHE A 190 4.38 -25.60 2.13
N PHE A 191 4.80 -24.42 2.59
CA PHE A 191 5.44 -23.40 1.76
C PHE A 191 6.91 -23.17 2.06
N TYR A 192 7.49 -23.91 3.00
CA TYR A 192 8.89 -23.73 3.40
C TYR A 192 9.84 -23.71 2.21
N ARG A 193 10.56 -22.61 2.04
CA ARG A 193 11.50 -22.33 0.94
C ARG A 193 10.92 -22.52 -0.48
N THR A 194 9.61 -22.39 -0.60
CA THR A 194 8.96 -22.50 -1.92
C THR A 194 9.21 -21.23 -2.73
N PRO A 195 9.60 -21.34 -4.02
CA PRO A 195 9.78 -20.17 -4.88
C PRO A 195 8.48 -19.40 -5.05
N ALA A 196 8.52 -18.11 -4.76
CA ALA A 196 7.35 -17.21 -4.87
C ALA A 196 7.64 -16.04 -5.81
N ALA A 197 6.57 -15.51 -6.40
CA ALA A 197 6.58 -14.24 -7.08
C ALA A 197 5.63 -13.26 -6.37
N VAL A 198 6.06 -12.01 -6.27
CA VAL A 198 5.23 -10.89 -5.84
C VAL A 198 5.02 -9.97 -7.05
N VAL A 199 3.78 -9.85 -7.51
CA VAL A 199 3.41 -9.01 -8.65
C VAL A 199 2.31 -8.05 -8.21
N ALA A 200 2.69 -6.79 -7.95
CA ALA A 200 1.80 -5.83 -7.30
C ALA A 200 2.17 -4.39 -7.62
N ASP A 201 1.32 -3.46 -7.20
CA ASP A 201 1.70 -2.05 -7.04
C ASP A 201 2.68 -1.93 -5.87
N ALA A 202 3.55 -0.91 -5.87
CA ALA A 202 4.61 -0.78 -4.87
C ALA A 202 4.08 -0.68 -3.44
N THR A 203 2.94 0.00 -3.27
CA THR A 203 2.26 0.20 -1.98
C THR A 203 2.04 -1.11 -1.21
N VAL A 204 1.62 -2.15 -1.90
CA VAL A 204 1.36 -3.47 -1.31
C VAL A 204 2.52 -4.45 -1.57
N GLY A 205 3.14 -4.36 -2.75
CA GLY A 205 4.18 -5.29 -3.19
C GLY A 205 5.43 -5.26 -2.33
N ILE A 206 5.92 -4.07 -1.98
CA ILE A 206 7.15 -3.95 -1.18
C ILE A 206 6.99 -4.63 0.20
N PRO A 207 5.98 -4.27 1.02
CA PRO A 207 5.83 -4.93 2.31
C PRO A 207 5.45 -6.42 2.20
N LEU A 208 4.78 -6.86 1.11
CA LEU A 208 4.49 -8.28 0.89
C LEU A 208 5.74 -9.13 0.66
N VAL A 209 6.86 -8.57 0.19
CA VAL A 209 8.12 -9.32 0.06
C VAL A 209 8.58 -9.81 1.43
N ARG A 210 8.58 -8.93 2.43
CA ARG A 210 8.95 -9.30 3.80
C ARG A 210 7.93 -10.26 4.41
N PHE A 211 6.64 -9.99 4.25
CA PHE A 211 5.57 -10.89 4.71
C PHE A 211 5.71 -12.30 4.12
N ALA A 212 5.96 -12.41 2.81
CA ALA A 212 6.16 -13.70 2.16
C ALA A 212 7.38 -14.46 2.72
N THR A 213 8.43 -13.72 3.10
CA THR A 213 9.68 -14.29 3.60
C THR A 213 9.59 -14.67 5.07
N GLU A 214 9.11 -13.77 5.93
CA GLU A 214 9.16 -13.94 7.38
C GLU A 214 7.94 -14.71 7.92
N GLU A 215 6.72 -14.38 7.47
CA GLU A 215 5.49 -15.02 7.96
C GLU A 215 5.14 -16.31 7.21
N MET A 216 5.50 -16.41 5.92
CA MET A 216 5.16 -17.54 5.07
C MET A 216 6.35 -18.48 4.79
N GLU A 217 7.57 -18.11 5.20
CA GLU A 217 8.80 -18.87 4.94
C GLU A 217 9.03 -19.19 3.46
N LEU A 218 8.53 -18.33 2.56
CA LEU A 218 8.70 -18.43 1.12
C LEU A 218 10.06 -17.83 0.69
N THR A 219 10.52 -18.22 -0.49
CA THR A 219 11.70 -17.60 -1.12
C THR A 219 11.24 -16.76 -2.31
N PRO A 220 11.18 -15.43 -2.20
CA PRO A 220 10.88 -14.59 -3.34
C PRO A 220 11.92 -14.78 -4.46
N ALA A 221 11.46 -15.26 -5.60
CA ALA A 221 12.28 -15.49 -6.79
C ALA A 221 12.03 -14.43 -7.88
N LEU A 222 10.86 -13.78 -7.82
CA LEU A 222 10.50 -12.65 -8.68
C LEU A 222 9.76 -11.59 -7.84
N VAL A 223 10.18 -10.33 -8.00
CA VAL A 223 9.42 -9.17 -7.54
C VAL A 223 9.17 -8.27 -8.75
N ALA A 224 7.91 -8.16 -9.16
CA ALA A 224 7.50 -7.32 -10.28
C ALA A 224 6.57 -6.22 -9.79
N LEU A 225 7.08 -4.99 -9.73
CA LEU A 225 6.29 -3.84 -9.33
C LEU A 225 5.73 -3.12 -10.57
N ARG A 226 4.45 -2.78 -10.54
CA ARG A 226 3.81 -1.99 -11.61
C ARG A 226 4.28 -0.55 -11.60
N SER A 227 4.68 -0.03 -10.45
CA SER A 227 5.33 1.26 -10.33
C SER A 227 6.79 1.21 -10.77
N ALA A 228 7.23 2.24 -11.49
CA ALA A 228 8.63 2.45 -11.86
C ALA A 228 9.24 3.67 -11.14
N ARG A 229 8.61 4.15 -10.07
CA ARG A 229 9.08 5.32 -9.33
C ARG A 229 10.42 5.06 -8.65
N PRO A 230 11.39 5.98 -8.76
CA PRO A 230 12.71 5.82 -8.16
C PRO A 230 12.68 5.62 -6.64
N GLU A 231 11.73 6.26 -5.96
CA GLU A 231 11.53 6.13 -4.51
C GLU A 231 11.12 4.72 -4.13
N ALA A 232 10.15 4.14 -4.85
CA ALA A 232 9.71 2.77 -4.64
C ALA A 232 10.80 1.75 -4.98
N GLN A 233 11.63 2.03 -6.00
CA GLN A 233 12.77 1.17 -6.34
C GLN A 233 13.80 1.16 -5.22
N ARG A 234 14.19 2.32 -4.71
CA ARG A 234 15.14 2.42 -3.58
C ARG A 234 14.62 1.71 -2.33
N LEU A 235 13.33 1.89 -1.99
CA LEU A 235 12.74 1.22 -0.84
C LEU A 235 12.72 -0.30 -1.00
N LEU A 236 12.40 -0.81 -2.20
CA LEU A 236 12.49 -2.24 -2.48
C LEU A 236 13.92 -2.76 -2.35
N GLU A 237 14.90 -2.05 -2.90
CA GLU A 237 16.33 -2.42 -2.80
C GLU A 237 16.79 -2.49 -1.34
N GLN A 238 16.38 -1.54 -0.51
CA GLN A 238 16.67 -1.55 0.93
C GLN A 238 16.07 -2.79 1.60
N GLU A 239 14.79 -3.09 1.34
CA GLU A 239 14.12 -4.27 1.92
C GLU A 239 14.74 -5.59 1.46
N LEU A 240 15.12 -5.69 0.19
CA LEU A 240 15.80 -6.88 -0.33
C LEU A 240 17.18 -7.09 0.31
N ASN A 241 17.94 -6.01 0.47
CA ASN A 241 19.25 -6.05 1.14
C ASN A 241 19.11 -6.43 2.61
N ASP A 242 18.14 -5.89 3.31
CA ASP A 242 17.84 -6.19 4.73
C ASP A 242 17.48 -7.68 4.94
N LEU A 243 16.76 -8.25 3.98
CA LEU A 243 16.37 -9.66 3.97
C LEU A 243 17.46 -10.61 3.43
N GLY A 244 18.53 -10.07 2.86
CA GLY A 244 19.55 -10.86 2.19
C GLY A 244 19.04 -11.60 0.94
N LEU A 245 18.09 -11.01 0.21
CA LEU A 245 17.45 -11.62 -0.95
C LEU A 245 17.96 -11.00 -2.26
N ALA A 246 18.03 -11.83 -3.30
CA ALA A 246 18.41 -11.41 -4.65
C ALA A 246 17.44 -12.02 -5.71
N PRO A 247 16.13 -11.68 -5.65
CA PRO A 247 15.18 -12.14 -6.66
C PRO A 247 15.43 -11.47 -8.00
N GLN A 248 14.85 -12.02 -9.07
CA GLN A 248 14.66 -11.22 -10.28
C GLN A 248 13.72 -10.04 -9.97
N VAL A 249 14.12 -8.82 -10.31
CA VAL A 249 13.32 -7.62 -10.10
C VAL A 249 12.91 -7.03 -11.44
N ALA A 250 11.65 -6.59 -11.56
CA ALA A 250 11.11 -5.91 -12.73
C ALA A 250 10.20 -4.75 -12.32
N TYR A 251 10.24 -3.65 -13.07
CA TYR A 251 9.47 -2.44 -12.81
C TYR A 251 8.65 -2.05 -14.04
N GLY A 252 7.50 -1.39 -13.80
CA GLY A 252 6.63 -0.90 -14.88
C GLY A 252 6.10 -2.01 -15.78
N THR A 253 5.91 -3.21 -15.25
CA THR A 253 5.55 -4.38 -16.05
C THR A 253 4.09 -4.34 -16.49
N ASP A 254 3.87 -4.57 -17.78
CA ASP A 254 2.56 -4.91 -18.33
C ASP A 254 2.25 -6.42 -18.18
N VAL A 255 1.08 -6.84 -18.62
CA VAL A 255 0.63 -8.24 -18.53
C VAL A 255 1.55 -9.19 -19.31
N PHE A 256 2.05 -8.77 -20.47
CA PHE A 256 2.92 -9.60 -21.32
C PHE A 256 4.32 -9.75 -20.72
N ALA A 257 4.89 -8.66 -20.19
CA ALA A 257 6.16 -8.70 -19.48
C ALA A 257 6.05 -9.54 -18.20
N THR A 258 4.95 -9.39 -17.47
CA THR A 258 4.65 -10.20 -16.28
C THR A 258 4.60 -11.68 -16.63
N ARG A 259 3.87 -12.07 -17.68
CA ARG A 259 3.82 -13.47 -18.14
C ARG A 259 5.20 -14.01 -18.47
N ARG A 260 6.01 -13.30 -19.24
CA ARG A 260 7.39 -13.73 -19.59
C ARG A 260 8.26 -13.91 -18.36
N ASN A 261 8.16 -13.02 -17.37
CA ASN A 261 8.90 -13.14 -16.12
C ASN A 261 8.46 -14.39 -15.32
N LEU A 262 7.15 -14.66 -15.25
CA LEU A 262 6.62 -15.86 -14.60
C LEU A 262 7.06 -17.15 -15.32
N GLU A 263 7.10 -17.16 -16.66
CA GLU A 263 7.61 -18.27 -17.47
C GLU A 263 9.09 -18.54 -17.21
N ALA A 264 9.90 -17.49 -17.06
CA ALA A 264 11.34 -17.61 -16.81
C ALA A 264 11.65 -18.14 -15.42
N VAL A 265 10.96 -17.61 -14.38
CA VAL A 265 11.21 -17.92 -12.97
C VAL A 265 10.51 -19.20 -12.51
N ARG A 266 9.35 -19.52 -13.10
CA ARG A 266 8.49 -20.67 -12.74
C ARG A 266 8.18 -20.76 -11.24
N PRO A 267 7.63 -19.69 -10.62
CA PRO A 267 7.31 -19.72 -9.20
C PRO A 267 6.20 -20.74 -8.93
N ARG A 268 6.17 -21.32 -7.74
CA ARG A 268 5.07 -22.17 -7.31
C ARG A 268 3.93 -21.37 -6.66
N VAL A 269 4.24 -20.20 -6.15
CA VAL A 269 3.31 -19.28 -5.49
C VAL A 269 3.42 -17.91 -6.17
N VAL A 270 2.29 -17.30 -6.48
CA VAL A 270 2.21 -15.91 -6.96
C VAL A 270 1.29 -15.13 -6.03
N PHE A 271 1.82 -14.07 -5.43
CA PHE A 271 1.01 -13.01 -4.83
C PHE A 271 0.71 -11.99 -5.92
N GLY A 272 -0.55 -11.82 -6.25
CA GLY A 272 -0.93 -10.97 -7.37
C GLY A 272 -2.42 -10.64 -7.35
N SER A 273 -2.96 -10.44 -8.55
CA SER A 273 -4.34 -10.09 -8.79
C SER A 273 -5.04 -11.12 -9.69
N THR A 274 -6.30 -10.86 -10.01
CA THR A 274 -7.02 -11.60 -11.05
C THR A 274 -6.29 -11.53 -12.41
N ILE A 275 -5.54 -10.44 -12.67
CA ILE A 275 -4.78 -10.29 -13.91
C ILE A 275 -3.64 -11.32 -13.97
N GLU A 276 -2.90 -11.50 -12.89
CA GLU A 276 -1.82 -12.48 -12.81
C GLU A 276 -2.34 -13.91 -12.89
N ARG A 277 -3.56 -14.16 -12.40
CA ARG A 277 -4.23 -15.44 -12.60
C ARG A 277 -4.42 -15.74 -14.08
N HIS A 278 -4.93 -14.78 -14.86
CA HIS A 278 -5.08 -14.95 -16.31
C HIS A 278 -3.73 -15.00 -17.03
N ALA A 279 -2.78 -14.15 -16.64
CA ALA A 279 -1.42 -14.18 -17.19
C ALA A 279 -0.71 -15.52 -16.98
N SER A 280 -1.09 -16.26 -15.93
CA SER A 280 -0.53 -17.57 -15.58
C SER A 280 -1.28 -18.74 -16.21
N GLU A 281 -2.34 -18.50 -16.98
CA GLU A 281 -3.06 -19.58 -17.66
C GLU A 281 -2.14 -20.32 -18.63
N GLY A 282 -2.13 -21.66 -18.50
CA GLY A 282 -1.23 -22.52 -19.25
C GLY A 282 0.19 -22.60 -18.72
N LEU A 283 0.56 -21.82 -17.70
CA LEU A 283 1.79 -22.00 -16.93
C LEU A 283 1.55 -22.98 -15.77
N ASP A 284 2.59 -23.74 -15.42
CA ASP A 284 2.54 -24.63 -14.26
C ASP A 284 2.79 -23.84 -12.95
N VAL A 285 1.84 -22.95 -12.63
CA VAL A 285 1.83 -22.20 -11.37
C VAL A 285 0.70 -22.72 -10.49
N PRO A 286 1.01 -23.54 -9.47
CA PRO A 286 -0.03 -24.23 -8.70
C PRO A 286 -0.87 -23.29 -7.84
N TYR A 287 -0.29 -22.20 -7.28
CA TYR A 287 -1.00 -21.33 -6.35
C TYR A 287 -0.87 -19.86 -6.74
N ILE A 288 -2.00 -19.19 -6.91
CA ILE A 288 -2.09 -17.75 -7.21
C ILE A 288 -3.01 -17.13 -6.18
N PHE A 289 -2.44 -16.35 -5.27
CA PHE A 289 -3.15 -15.64 -4.22
C PHE A 289 -3.53 -14.25 -4.69
N GLU A 290 -4.83 -14.03 -4.91
CA GLU A 290 -5.38 -12.74 -5.35
C GLU A 290 -5.49 -11.77 -4.17
N VAL A 291 -4.36 -11.29 -3.65
CA VAL A 291 -4.31 -10.40 -2.49
C VAL A 291 -4.28 -8.93 -2.87
N VAL A 292 -3.87 -8.58 -4.10
CA VAL A 292 -3.69 -7.19 -4.53
C VAL A 292 -4.95 -6.62 -5.19
N ARG A 293 -5.52 -7.31 -6.17
CA ARG A 293 -6.73 -6.88 -6.92
C ARG A 293 -7.66 -8.05 -7.15
N PRO A 294 -8.36 -8.53 -6.14
CA PRO A 294 -9.24 -9.69 -6.30
C PRO A 294 -10.56 -9.26 -6.96
N ILE A 295 -10.57 -8.98 -8.26
CA ILE A 295 -11.77 -8.55 -9.02
C ILE A 295 -12.89 -9.62 -8.94
N ARG A 296 -12.50 -10.88 -8.76
CA ARG A 296 -13.42 -12.02 -8.64
C ARG A 296 -14.00 -12.20 -7.24
N GLN A 297 -13.46 -11.49 -6.25
CA GLN A 297 -13.92 -11.60 -4.86
C GLN A 297 -14.76 -10.37 -4.51
N PHE A 298 -15.92 -10.60 -3.98
CA PHE A 298 -16.76 -9.55 -3.45
C PHE A 298 -16.54 -9.45 -1.94
N ARG A 299 -16.08 -8.28 -1.47
CA ARG A 299 -15.80 -8.04 -0.05
C ARG A 299 -16.76 -6.98 0.47
N LEU A 300 -17.66 -7.39 1.36
CA LEU A 300 -18.57 -6.48 2.06
C LEU A 300 -18.04 -6.01 3.40
N LEU A 301 -17.22 -6.86 4.03
CA LEU A 301 -16.66 -6.53 5.33
C LEU A 301 -15.35 -5.81 5.15
N ASN A 302 -15.19 -4.74 5.93
CA ASN A 302 -13.97 -3.98 6.00
C ASN A 302 -12.88 -4.85 6.66
N ARG A 303 -11.83 -5.19 5.90
CA ARG A 303 -10.73 -6.06 6.34
C ARG A 303 -9.41 -5.41 5.92
N GLU A 304 -8.70 -4.91 6.90
CA GLU A 304 -7.39 -4.29 6.71
C GLU A 304 -6.30 -5.31 6.32
N TYR A 305 -5.25 -4.81 5.65
CA TYR A 305 -3.95 -5.47 5.52
C TYR A 305 -2.91 -4.86 6.44
N PHE A 306 -3.13 -3.62 6.89
CA PHE A 306 -2.25 -2.94 7.82
C PHE A 306 -2.38 -3.50 9.24
N GLY A 307 -1.26 -3.44 9.95
CA GLY A 307 -1.19 -3.87 11.34
C GLY A 307 -1.33 -5.37 11.56
N TYR A 308 -1.43 -5.73 12.81
CA TYR A 308 -1.39 -7.13 13.24
C TYR A 308 -2.63 -7.94 12.83
N ARG A 309 -3.82 -7.33 12.82
CA ARG A 309 -5.02 -8.00 12.30
C ARG A 309 -4.95 -8.21 10.80
N GLY A 310 -4.30 -7.31 10.09
CA GLY A 310 -4.05 -7.44 8.65
C GLY A 310 -3.30 -8.71 8.29
N ILE A 311 -2.35 -9.12 9.14
CA ILE A 311 -1.64 -10.40 9.00
C ILE A 311 -2.62 -11.57 9.02
N LEU A 312 -3.53 -11.60 9.98
CA LEU A 312 -4.54 -12.66 10.10
C LEU A 312 -5.49 -12.67 8.90
N ASN A 313 -5.88 -11.49 8.41
CA ASN A 313 -6.71 -11.35 7.22
C ASN A 313 -6.01 -11.87 5.96
N LEU A 314 -4.72 -11.56 5.78
CA LEU A 314 -3.91 -12.08 4.68
C LEU A 314 -3.77 -13.60 4.76
N LEU A 315 -3.42 -14.12 5.93
CA LEU A 315 -3.27 -15.56 6.16
C LEU A 315 -4.59 -16.30 5.90
N GLU A 316 -5.74 -15.73 6.33
CA GLU A 316 -7.06 -16.31 6.05
C GLU A 316 -7.36 -16.35 4.54
N CYS A 317 -7.09 -15.26 3.81
CA CYS A 317 -7.28 -15.22 2.36
C CYS A 317 -6.43 -16.28 1.65
N ILE A 318 -5.15 -16.36 2.00
CA ILE A 318 -4.19 -17.32 1.43
C ILE A 318 -4.63 -18.75 1.72
N GLN A 319 -5.03 -19.04 2.96
CA GLN A 319 -5.47 -20.35 3.37
C GLN A 319 -6.73 -20.80 2.62
N ASN A 320 -7.69 -19.92 2.45
CA ASN A 320 -8.94 -20.23 1.75
C ASN A 320 -8.65 -20.54 0.28
N GLU A 321 -7.86 -19.73 -0.42
CA GLU A 321 -7.47 -19.99 -1.81
C GLU A 321 -6.67 -21.29 -1.98
N TRP A 322 -5.75 -21.54 -1.04
CA TRP A 322 -5.01 -22.80 -1.03
C TRP A 322 -5.94 -24.01 -0.87
N SER A 323 -6.87 -23.95 0.07
CA SER A 323 -7.81 -25.03 0.34
C SER A 323 -8.72 -25.32 -0.86
N ASP A 324 -9.21 -24.28 -1.52
CA ASP A 324 -10.06 -24.41 -2.71
C ASP A 324 -9.30 -25.02 -3.88
N ARG A 325 -8.06 -24.60 -4.10
CA ARG A 325 -7.20 -25.17 -5.13
C ARG A 325 -6.87 -26.63 -4.84
N TRP A 326 -6.51 -26.94 -3.60
CA TRP A 326 -6.23 -28.30 -3.18
C TRP A 326 -7.42 -29.23 -3.43
N ARG A 327 -8.63 -28.82 -3.04
CA ARG A 327 -9.86 -29.56 -3.27
C ARG A 327 -10.16 -29.77 -4.75
N SER A 328 -9.95 -28.77 -5.58
CA SER A 328 -10.20 -28.85 -7.02
C SER A 328 -9.25 -29.81 -7.75
N THR A 329 -8.02 -29.97 -7.26
CA THR A 329 -7.03 -30.87 -7.84
C THR A 329 -7.12 -32.29 -7.30
N HIS A 330 -7.64 -32.49 -6.09
CA HIS A 330 -7.77 -33.80 -5.45
C HIS A 330 -9.23 -34.31 -5.47
N ARG A 331 -9.79 -34.49 -6.67
CA ARG A 331 -11.20 -34.89 -6.90
C ARG A 331 -11.67 -36.17 -6.17
N ARG A 332 -10.78 -36.96 -5.59
CA ARG A 332 -11.14 -38.17 -4.83
C ARG A 332 -11.92 -37.93 -3.55
N TYR A 333 -11.95 -36.69 -3.06
CA TYR A 333 -12.65 -36.28 -1.85
C TYR A 333 -13.91 -35.43 -2.12
N ALA A 334 -14.37 -35.33 -3.36
CA ALA A 334 -15.68 -34.75 -3.63
C ALA A 334 -16.72 -35.67 -2.99
N ALA A 335 -17.32 -35.21 -1.89
CA ALA A 335 -18.40 -35.93 -1.26
C ALA A 335 -19.51 -36.11 -2.30
N ARG A 336 -19.90 -37.35 -2.56
CA ARG A 336 -21.09 -37.64 -3.33
C ARG A 336 -22.27 -37.54 -2.35
N TRP A 337 -22.88 -36.38 -2.32
CA TRP A 337 -24.18 -36.17 -1.67
C TRP A 337 -25.28 -36.61 -2.60
#